data_ae50c2226735e8908e8cb3c34f014907
#
_entry.id   ae50c2226735e8908e8cb3c34f014907
#
_cell.length_a   1.000
_cell.length_b   1.000
_cell.length_c   1.000
_cell.angle_alpha   90.00
_cell.angle_beta   90.00
_cell.angle_gamma   90.00
#
_symmetry.space_group_name_H-M   'P 1'
#
loop_
_entity.id
_entity.type
_entity.pdbx_description
1 polymer ?
#
loop_
_entity_poly.entity_id
_entity_poly.type
_entity_poly.pdbx_seq_one_letter_code
_entity_poly.pdbx_strand_id
1 'polypeptide(L)'
;MTDRDDRPVFAAVVVAVSRVSAHMVRVVFGDVRSIDGTALAPPQAADEFFGLWVPGPDATPVKRYYTVRERHPEAGEIVVDLLLHGHGPATEWAARAAVGDAVSFDAPRGHYAPPRDATRVVLSGDATALPAIGRILDERARAQEPTPPVTVLVCVDDPADRQRLSVRSDDDVRWCRAEELVAETQRVAAHDPAAYVWFAGEAADMRAVRSTLRRELRIPTHRWMTMGYWRRDSERWAARFDAAGPDLRRAIDEVLATDLDEAVQTDRLEDLLAERGLL
;
A
#
# COMPACT_ATOMS: atom_id res chain seq x y z
N MET A 1 -17.38 -8.76 -5.11
CA MET A 1 -16.00 -9.13 -5.55
C MET A 1 -15.99 -10.64 -5.69
N THR A 2 -16.03 -11.10 -6.92
CA THR A 2 -16.18 -12.52 -7.26
C THR A 2 -14.91 -13.28 -6.86
N ASP A 3 -15.09 -14.53 -6.45
CA ASP A 3 -14.15 -15.61 -6.07
C ASP A 3 -12.82 -15.72 -6.89
N ARG A 4 -12.63 -14.88 -7.91
CA ARG A 4 -11.45 -14.83 -8.77
C ARG A 4 -10.27 -14.07 -8.15
N ASP A 5 -10.56 -13.10 -7.24
CA ASP A 5 -9.54 -12.22 -6.63
C ASP A 5 -8.89 -12.80 -5.36
N ASP A 6 -9.38 -13.93 -4.86
CA ASP A 6 -8.93 -14.53 -3.60
C ASP A 6 -8.12 -15.82 -3.79
N ARG A 7 -7.54 -16.02 -4.98
CA ARG A 7 -6.66 -17.16 -5.27
C ARG A 7 -5.31 -16.69 -5.81
N PRO A 8 -4.23 -17.41 -5.50
CA PRO A 8 -2.94 -17.12 -6.09
C PRO A 8 -2.95 -17.42 -7.58
N VAL A 9 -2.28 -16.57 -8.35
CA VAL A 9 -2.11 -16.68 -9.81
C VAL A 9 -0.68 -17.05 -10.15
N PHE A 10 0.27 -16.69 -9.28
CA PHE A 10 1.69 -16.94 -9.44
C PHE A 10 2.25 -17.69 -8.23
N ALA A 11 3.23 -18.57 -8.51
CA ALA A 11 4.09 -19.17 -7.50
C ALA A 11 5.51 -18.66 -7.67
N ALA A 12 6.25 -18.56 -6.57
CA ALA A 12 7.65 -18.19 -6.56
C ALA A 12 8.39 -18.82 -5.39
N VAL A 13 9.72 -18.71 -5.40
CA VAL A 13 10.56 -19.12 -4.27
C VAL A 13 11.39 -17.95 -3.78
N VAL A 14 11.70 -17.94 -2.49
CA VAL A 14 12.65 -17.00 -1.90
C VAL A 14 14.05 -17.32 -2.42
N VAL A 15 14.72 -16.37 -3.06
CA VAL A 15 16.09 -16.52 -3.58
C VAL A 15 17.11 -15.70 -2.79
N ALA A 16 16.65 -14.66 -2.08
CA ALA A 16 17.50 -13.90 -1.16
C ALA A 16 16.68 -13.28 -0.04
N VAL A 17 17.32 -13.12 1.12
CA VAL A 17 16.77 -12.40 2.29
C VAL A 17 17.87 -11.49 2.85
N SER A 18 17.53 -10.24 3.14
CA SER A 18 18.45 -9.28 3.77
C SER A 18 17.70 -8.32 4.68
N ARG A 19 18.44 -7.70 5.61
CA ARG A 19 17.90 -6.67 6.50
C ARG A 19 18.01 -5.29 5.81
N VAL A 20 16.92 -4.53 5.79
CA VAL A 20 16.89 -3.14 5.27
C VAL A 20 17.08 -2.14 6.40
N SER A 21 16.41 -2.37 7.52
CA SER A 21 16.47 -1.51 8.72
C SER A 21 16.20 -2.34 9.96
N ALA A 22 16.04 -1.70 11.12
CA ALA A 22 15.79 -2.42 12.38
C ALA A 22 14.57 -3.34 12.30
N HIS A 23 13.49 -2.88 11.66
CA HIS A 23 12.24 -3.61 11.59
C HIS A 23 11.78 -3.89 10.14
N MET A 24 12.66 -3.80 9.14
CA MET A 24 12.31 -4.12 7.76
C MET A 24 13.25 -5.16 7.15
N VAL A 25 12.65 -6.18 6.55
CA VAL A 25 13.33 -7.28 5.88
C VAL A 25 13.01 -7.23 4.40
N ARG A 26 14.02 -7.31 3.57
CA ARG A 26 13.90 -7.48 2.11
C ARG A 26 13.94 -8.94 1.77
N VAL A 27 12.94 -9.37 0.99
CA VAL A 27 12.86 -10.70 0.41
C VAL A 27 12.84 -10.56 -1.10
N VAL A 28 13.65 -11.36 -1.78
CA VAL A 28 13.67 -11.46 -3.24
C VAL A 28 13.03 -12.77 -3.63
N PHE A 29 11.98 -12.69 -4.43
CA PHE A 29 11.30 -13.82 -5.03
C PHE A 29 11.83 -14.04 -6.43
N GLY A 30 12.25 -15.27 -6.72
CA GLY A 30 12.66 -15.71 -8.05
C GLY A 30 11.83 -16.89 -8.52
N ASP A 31 12.17 -17.40 -9.72
CA ASP A 31 11.47 -18.54 -10.33
C ASP A 31 9.94 -18.34 -10.40
N VAL A 32 9.54 -17.12 -10.76
CA VAL A 32 8.13 -16.73 -10.83
C VAL A 32 7.44 -17.50 -11.94
N ARG A 33 6.44 -18.29 -11.59
CA ARG A 33 5.67 -19.14 -12.50
C ARG A 33 4.18 -18.86 -12.40
N SER A 34 3.52 -18.83 -13.54
CA SER A 34 2.05 -18.80 -13.58
C SER A 34 1.47 -20.12 -13.10
N ILE A 35 0.41 -20.03 -12.29
CA ILE A 35 -0.37 -21.19 -11.82
C ILE A 35 -1.51 -21.50 -12.79
N ASP A 36 -2.11 -20.48 -13.40
CA ASP A 36 -3.32 -20.59 -14.23
C ASP A 36 -3.11 -20.20 -15.70
N GLY A 37 -1.85 -19.95 -16.12
CA GLY A 37 -1.50 -19.53 -17.47
C GLY A 37 -1.54 -18.01 -17.68
N THR A 38 -1.90 -17.21 -16.67
CA THR A 38 -1.87 -15.75 -16.73
C THR A 38 -0.43 -15.24 -16.88
N ALA A 39 -0.16 -14.39 -17.87
CA ALA A 39 1.15 -13.77 -18.02
C ALA A 39 1.35 -12.70 -16.93
N LEU A 40 2.56 -12.65 -16.36
CA LEU A 40 2.94 -11.56 -15.47
C LEU A 40 3.07 -10.27 -16.29
N ALA A 41 2.12 -9.36 -16.12
CA ALA A 41 2.11 -8.10 -16.85
C ALA A 41 3.34 -7.22 -16.49
N PRO A 42 3.82 -6.38 -17.44
CA PRO A 42 4.80 -5.34 -17.10
C PRO A 42 4.30 -4.44 -15.97
N PRO A 43 5.21 -3.81 -15.20
CA PRO A 43 4.82 -2.85 -14.18
C PRO A 43 3.95 -1.73 -14.76
N GLN A 44 2.83 -1.40 -14.10
CA GLN A 44 1.89 -0.39 -14.56
C GLN A 44 1.94 0.88 -13.73
N ALA A 45 2.33 0.78 -12.45
CA ALA A 45 2.43 1.91 -11.53
C ALA A 45 3.56 1.70 -10.53
N ALA A 46 4.15 2.79 -10.06
CA ALA A 46 5.29 2.74 -9.14
C ALA A 46 4.89 2.33 -7.70
N ASP A 47 3.62 2.37 -7.35
CA ASP A 47 3.08 1.87 -6.07
C ASP A 47 2.50 0.46 -6.16
N GLU A 48 2.91 -0.32 -7.14
CA GLU A 48 2.40 -1.65 -7.41
C GLU A 48 2.50 -2.57 -6.19
N PHE A 49 1.42 -3.30 -5.92
CA PHE A 49 1.29 -4.24 -4.82
C PHE A 49 0.56 -5.51 -5.25
N PHE A 50 0.68 -6.56 -4.46
CA PHE A 50 -0.04 -7.81 -4.63
C PHE A 50 -0.43 -8.44 -3.30
N GLY A 51 -1.41 -9.34 -3.32
CA GLY A 51 -1.69 -10.23 -2.22
C GLY A 51 -0.69 -11.38 -2.23
N LEU A 52 0.10 -11.49 -1.16
CA LEU A 52 1.07 -12.55 -0.93
C LEU A 52 0.47 -13.60 0.02
N TRP A 53 0.46 -14.86 -0.39
CA TRP A 53 0.13 -15.98 0.48
C TRP A 53 1.42 -16.56 1.07
N VAL A 54 1.49 -16.53 2.38
CA VAL A 54 2.59 -17.11 3.15
C VAL A 54 2.06 -18.23 4.04
N PRO A 55 2.90 -19.19 4.44
CA PRO A 55 2.50 -20.21 5.43
C PRO A 55 2.05 -19.54 6.74
N GLY A 56 0.82 -19.82 7.13
CA GLY A 56 0.27 -19.39 8.41
C GLY A 56 0.31 -20.49 9.48
N PRO A 57 -0.36 -20.29 10.63
CA PRO A 57 -0.56 -21.32 11.63
C PRO A 57 -1.20 -22.55 10.99
N ASP A 58 -0.83 -23.74 11.47
CA ASP A 58 -1.38 -25.03 11.00
C ASP A 58 -1.24 -25.24 9.48
N ALA A 59 -0.21 -24.65 8.85
CA ALA A 59 0.05 -24.68 7.42
C ALA A 59 -1.08 -24.11 6.54
N THR A 60 -2.06 -23.43 7.13
CA THR A 60 -3.10 -22.73 6.36
C THR A 60 -2.52 -21.45 5.77
N PRO A 61 -2.53 -21.26 4.43
CA PRO A 61 -2.00 -20.05 3.82
C PRO A 61 -2.74 -18.79 4.29
N VAL A 62 -1.98 -17.75 4.60
CA VAL A 62 -2.52 -16.45 5.00
C VAL A 62 -2.16 -15.41 3.95
N LYS A 63 -3.16 -14.69 3.42
CA LYS A 63 -2.97 -13.61 2.46
C LYS A 63 -2.74 -12.27 3.16
N ARG A 64 -1.72 -11.55 2.74
CA ARG A 64 -1.47 -10.15 3.13
C ARG A 64 -0.97 -9.36 1.92
N TYR A 65 -1.29 -8.08 1.88
CA TYR A 65 -0.88 -7.20 0.78
C TYR A 65 0.48 -6.59 1.05
N TYR A 66 1.35 -6.63 0.02
CA TYR A 66 2.68 -6.05 0.08
C TYR A 66 3.01 -5.31 -1.21
N THR A 67 3.75 -4.22 -1.06
CA THR A 67 4.27 -3.45 -2.19
C THR A 67 5.36 -4.23 -2.91
N VAL A 68 5.32 -4.23 -4.22
CA VAL A 68 6.45 -4.61 -5.07
C VAL A 68 7.47 -3.48 -5.01
N ARG A 69 8.54 -3.66 -4.21
CA ARG A 69 9.60 -2.67 -4.05
C ARG A 69 10.40 -2.47 -5.31
N GLU A 70 10.69 -3.54 -6.03
CA GLU A 70 11.44 -3.50 -7.28
C GLU A 70 11.13 -4.75 -8.13
N ARG A 71 11.25 -4.62 -9.44
CA ARG A 71 11.22 -5.75 -10.36
C ARG A 71 12.53 -5.80 -11.13
N HIS A 72 13.09 -7.00 -11.26
CA HIS A 72 14.25 -7.29 -12.09
C HIS A 72 13.80 -8.23 -13.24
N PRO A 73 13.22 -7.71 -14.33
CA PRO A 73 12.64 -8.55 -15.39
C PRO A 73 13.64 -9.49 -16.04
N GLU A 74 14.90 -9.05 -16.20
CA GLU A 74 15.98 -9.85 -16.79
C GLU A 74 16.33 -11.08 -15.93
N ALA A 75 16.22 -10.96 -14.60
CA ALA A 75 16.44 -12.04 -13.65
C ALA A 75 15.15 -12.82 -13.34
N GLY A 76 13.99 -12.32 -13.76
CA GLY A 76 12.70 -12.88 -13.35
C GLY A 76 12.42 -12.74 -11.86
N GLU A 77 12.93 -11.67 -11.23
CA GLU A 77 12.84 -11.46 -9.78
C GLU A 77 11.90 -10.32 -9.40
N ILE A 78 11.27 -10.49 -8.23
CA ILE A 78 10.42 -9.50 -7.58
C ILE A 78 10.96 -9.25 -6.17
N VAL A 79 11.23 -8.00 -5.83
CA VAL A 79 11.72 -7.58 -4.52
C VAL A 79 10.57 -7.02 -3.71
N VAL A 80 10.47 -7.46 -2.45
CA VAL A 80 9.46 -7.00 -1.48
C VAL A 80 10.14 -6.66 -0.17
N ASP A 81 9.80 -5.51 0.39
CA ASP A 81 10.23 -5.12 1.73
C ASP A 81 9.06 -5.35 2.70
N LEU A 82 9.29 -6.13 3.73
CA LEU A 82 8.29 -6.53 4.72
C LEU A 82 8.62 -5.88 6.07
N LEU A 83 7.68 -5.08 6.58
CA LEU A 83 7.80 -4.49 7.91
C LEU A 83 7.49 -5.53 8.98
N LEU A 84 8.40 -5.73 9.90
CA LEU A 84 8.23 -6.59 11.07
C LEU A 84 7.58 -5.76 12.19
N HIS A 85 6.28 -5.86 12.33
CA HIS A 85 5.53 -5.12 13.35
C HIS A 85 4.58 -6.05 14.12
N GLY A 86 4.53 -5.89 15.43
CA GLY A 86 3.61 -6.64 16.29
C GLY A 86 3.75 -8.16 16.12
N HIS A 87 2.61 -8.84 16.15
CA HIS A 87 2.48 -10.28 15.98
C HIS A 87 1.59 -10.59 14.79
N GLY A 88 1.78 -11.75 14.18
CA GLY A 88 0.91 -12.22 13.09
C GLY A 88 1.65 -13.12 12.12
N PRO A 89 0.90 -14.00 11.42
CA PRO A 89 1.50 -15.06 10.60
C PRO A 89 2.49 -14.55 9.55
N ALA A 90 2.17 -13.44 8.89
CA ALA A 90 3.04 -12.89 7.86
C ALA A 90 4.30 -12.22 8.43
N THR A 91 4.19 -11.52 9.56
CA THR A 91 5.36 -10.98 10.29
C THR A 91 6.25 -12.10 10.79
N GLU A 92 5.67 -13.15 11.37
CA GLU A 92 6.39 -14.33 11.86
C GLU A 92 7.08 -15.06 10.72
N TRP A 93 6.40 -15.21 9.58
CA TRP A 93 7.02 -15.78 8.38
C TRP A 93 8.19 -14.90 7.90
N ALA A 94 7.97 -13.59 7.74
CA ALA A 94 8.99 -12.66 7.26
C ALA A 94 10.25 -12.65 8.17
N ALA A 95 10.06 -12.79 9.50
CA ALA A 95 11.17 -12.84 10.47
C ALA A 95 12.05 -14.09 10.32
N ARG A 96 11.51 -15.17 9.76
CA ARG A 96 12.21 -16.46 9.57
C ARG A 96 12.40 -16.88 8.11
N ALA A 97 11.95 -16.04 7.15
CA ALA A 97 12.03 -16.33 5.74
C ALA A 97 13.43 -16.75 5.32
N ALA A 98 13.53 -17.83 4.56
CA ALA A 98 14.78 -18.43 4.14
C ALA A 98 14.77 -18.73 2.64
N VAL A 99 15.96 -18.77 2.04
CA VAL A 99 16.12 -19.20 0.65
C VAL A 99 15.53 -20.59 0.45
N GLY A 100 14.68 -20.74 -0.57
CA GLY A 100 13.95 -21.97 -0.87
C GLY A 100 12.51 -21.98 -0.35
N ASP A 101 12.09 -21.05 0.49
CA ASP A 101 10.70 -20.95 0.91
C ASP A 101 9.79 -20.69 -0.29
N ALA A 102 8.71 -21.48 -0.40
CA ALA A 102 7.72 -21.32 -1.45
C ALA A 102 6.63 -20.33 -1.03
N VAL A 103 6.24 -19.46 -1.95
CA VAL A 103 5.16 -18.50 -1.78
C VAL A 103 4.26 -18.48 -3.01
N SER A 104 3.09 -17.88 -2.89
CA SER A 104 2.24 -17.59 -4.03
C SER A 104 1.62 -16.20 -3.89
N PHE A 105 1.23 -15.59 -5.02
CA PHE A 105 0.67 -14.25 -5.03
C PHE A 105 -0.33 -14.05 -6.17
N ASP A 106 -1.21 -13.05 -6.02
CA ASP A 106 -2.12 -12.62 -7.08
C ASP A 106 -1.44 -11.69 -8.08
N ALA A 107 -2.17 -11.30 -9.14
CA ALA A 107 -1.64 -10.38 -10.14
C ALA A 107 -1.36 -9.01 -9.50
N PRO A 108 -0.13 -8.48 -9.67
CA PRO A 108 0.21 -7.15 -9.17
C PRO A 108 -0.65 -6.05 -9.81
N ARG A 109 -0.98 -5.02 -9.02
CA ARG A 109 -1.75 -3.84 -9.43
C ARG A 109 -1.27 -2.61 -8.68
N GLY A 110 -1.51 -1.42 -9.22
CA GLY A 110 -1.10 -0.17 -8.59
C GLY A 110 -1.98 0.99 -9.04
N HIS A 111 -1.87 2.13 -8.37
CA HIS A 111 -2.76 3.28 -8.55
C HIS A 111 -2.02 4.62 -8.65
N TYR A 112 -0.69 4.66 -8.50
CA TYR A 112 0.09 5.89 -8.59
C TYR A 112 0.03 6.46 -10.01
N ALA A 113 -0.71 7.57 -10.17
CA ALA A 113 -0.94 8.20 -11.46
C ALA A 113 -0.99 9.74 -11.32
N PRO A 114 0.12 10.41 -11.02
CA PRO A 114 0.14 11.88 -10.93
C PRO A 114 -0.22 12.49 -12.29
N PRO A 115 -1.13 13.49 -12.34
CA PRO A 115 -1.46 14.17 -13.57
C PRO A 115 -0.25 14.97 -14.07
N ARG A 116 -0.15 15.15 -15.39
CA ARG A 116 1.02 15.84 -16.00
C ARG A 116 1.18 17.29 -15.57
N ASP A 117 0.11 17.92 -15.15
CA ASP A 117 0.08 19.30 -14.66
C ASP A 117 0.22 19.41 -13.14
N ALA A 118 0.58 18.34 -12.46
CA ALA A 118 0.86 18.41 -11.03
C ALA A 118 2.07 19.32 -10.76
N THR A 119 1.88 20.31 -9.90
CA THR A 119 2.93 21.26 -9.49
C THR A 119 3.96 20.60 -8.58
N ARG A 120 3.52 19.59 -7.84
CA ARG A 120 4.30 18.85 -6.85
C ARG A 120 3.68 17.47 -6.63
N VAL A 121 4.48 16.52 -6.23
CA VAL A 121 3.99 15.25 -5.68
C VAL A 121 4.22 15.23 -4.16
N VAL A 122 3.19 14.96 -3.40
CA VAL A 122 3.27 14.73 -1.95
C VAL A 122 3.17 13.23 -1.71
N LEU A 123 4.22 12.61 -1.20
CA LEU A 123 4.25 11.20 -0.80
C LEU A 123 4.19 11.14 0.72
N SER A 124 3.12 10.62 1.27
CA SER A 124 2.91 10.60 2.71
C SER A 124 2.51 9.22 3.21
N GLY A 125 2.98 8.85 4.40
CA GLY A 125 2.60 7.60 5.03
C GLY A 125 3.45 7.20 6.23
N ASP A 126 3.14 6.05 6.80
CA ASP A 126 3.91 5.44 7.86
C ASP A 126 5.01 4.48 7.33
N ALA A 127 5.67 3.75 8.21
CA ALA A 127 6.73 2.81 7.85
C ALA A 127 6.29 1.77 6.80
N THR A 128 5.00 1.41 6.75
CA THR A 128 4.47 0.46 5.75
C THR A 128 4.45 1.03 4.34
N ALA A 129 4.43 2.36 4.20
CA ALA A 129 4.45 3.07 2.92
C ALA A 129 5.87 3.22 2.34
N LEU A 130 6.92 3.07 3.16
CA LEU A 130 8.33 3.26 2.72
C LEU A 130 8.71 2.46 1.48
N PRO A 131 8.29 1.19 1.30
CA PRO A 131 8.59 0.45 0.08
C PRO A 131 8.03 1.10 -1.19
N ALA A 132 6.80 1.59 -1.15
CA ALA A 132 6.17 2.28 -2.27
C ALA A 132 6.82 3.66 -2.52
N ILE A 133 7.02 4.45 -1.48
CA ILE A 133 7.70 5.74 -1.54
C ILE A 133 9.10 5.59 -2.13
N GLY A 134 9.86 4.59 -1.65
CA GLY A 134 11.20 4.30 -2.17
C GLY A 134 11.20 3.96 -3.65
N ARG A 135 10.26 3.09 -4.10
CA ARG A 135 10.12 2.74 -5.50
C ARG A 135 9.73 3.93 -6.38
N ILE A 136 8.75 4.71 -5.96
CA ILE A 136 8.32 5.92 -6.69
C ILE A 136 9.52 6.87 -6.89
N LEU A 137 10.30 7.10 -5.84
CA LEU A 137 11.48 7.96 -5.90
C LEU A 137 12.59 7.37 -6.78
N ASP A 138 12.85 6.07 -6.72
CA ASP A 138 13.85 5.41 -7.55
C ASP A 138 13.47 5.42 -9.02
N GLU A 139 12.21 5.13 -9.37
CA GLU A 139 11.71 5.20 -10.75
C GLU A 139 11.78 6.64 -11.28
N ARG A 140 11.38 7.62 -10.45
CA ARG A 140 11.52 9.04 -10.78
C ARG A 140 12.97 9.46 -11.00
N ALA A 141 13.91 8.96 -10.22
CA ALA A 141 15.33 9.25 -10.38
C ALA A 141 15.91 8.70 -11.69
N ARG A 142 15.36 7.59 -12.18
CA ARG A 142 15.72 6.95 -13.47
C ARG A 142 14.99 7.58 -14.67
N ALA A 143 13.90 8.33 -14.44
CA ALA A 143 13.10 8.93 -15.50
C ALA A 143 13.92 9.99 -16.27
N GLN A 144 13.83 9.96 -17.60
CA GLN A 144 14.48 10.94 -18.47
C GLN A 144 13.65 12.23 -18.63
N GLU A 145 12.33 12.13 -18.45
CA GLU A 145 11.43 13.28 -18.55
C GLU A 145 11.45 14.10 -17.23
N PRO A 146 11.28 15.42 -17.31
CA PRO A 146 11.10 16.25 -16.13
C PRO A 146 9.88 15.80 -15.32
N THR A 147 10.07 15.63 -14.03
CA THR A 147 8.98 15.33 -13.08
C THR A 147 8.91 16.42 -12.02
N PRO A 148 7.73 16.73 -11.48
CA PRO A 148 7.58 17.76 -10.46
C PRO A 148 8.42 17.45 -9.21
N PRO A 149 8.79 18.45 -8.39
CA PRO A 149 9.43 18.25 -7.11
C PRO A 149 8.56 17.42 -6.17
N VAL A 150 9.19 16.70 -5.25
CA VAL A 150 8.50 15.82 -4.30
C VAL A 150 8.63 16.35 -2.88
N THR A 151 7.54 16.29 -2.12
CA THR A 151 7.57 16.40 -0.66
C THR A 151 7.26 15.02 -0.08
N VAL A 152 8.18 14.48 0.71
CA VAL A 152 8.01 13.21 1.43
C VAL A 152 7.70 13.50 2.90
N LEU A 153 6.59 12.98 3.39
CA LEU A 153 6.17 13.08 4.79
C LEU A 153 6.03 11.65 5.33
N VAL A 154 6.96 11.21 6.16
CA VAL A 154 6.97 9.83 6.64
C VAL A 154 7.15 9.80 8.15
N CYS A 155 6.38 8.93 8.82
CA CYS A 155 6.64 8.58 10.21
C CYS A 155 7.16 7.14 10.33
N VAL A 156 8.08 6.95 11.26
CA VAL A 156 8.57 5.64 11.73
C VAL A 156 8.60 5.65 13.25
N ASP A 157 8.25 4.54 13.85
CA ASP A 157 8.26 4.40 15.32
C ASP A 157 9.68 4.42 15.88
N ASP A 158 10.61 3.77 15.18
CA ASP A 158 12.03 3.75 15.53
C ASP A 158 12.85 4.55 14.50
N PRO A 159 13.65 5.56 14.92
CA PRO A 159 14.55 6.27 14.01
C PRO A 159 15.53 5.36 13.25
N ALA A 160 15.82 4.17 13.74
CA ALA A 160 16.65 3.16 13.07
C ALA A 160 15.97 2.56 11.80
N ASP A 161 14.67 2.82 11.60
CA ASP A 161 13.93 2.44 10.40
C ASP A 161 13.94 3.52 9.31
N ARG A 162 14.54 4.69 9.57
CA ARG A 162 14.73 5.70 8.54
C ARG A 162 15.64 5.16 7.45
N GLN A 163 15.18 5.26 6.22
CA GLN A 163 15.90 4.80 5.04
C GLN A 163 16.48 5.95 4.24
N ARG A 164 17.54 5.67 3.49
CA ARG A 164 18.03 6.60 2.48
C ARG A 164 17.09 6.57 1.29
N LEU A 165 16.53 7.72 0.94
CA LEU A 165 15.63 7.90 -0.19
C LEU A 165 16.35 8.57 -1.37
N SER A 166 15.99 8.19 -2.59
CA SER A 166 16.54 8.75 -3.84
C SER A 166 15.86 10.09 -4.15
N VAL A 167 16.31 11.15 -3.50
CA VAL A 167 15.76 12.50 -3.65
C VAL A 167 16.67 13.41 -4.45
N ARG A 168 16.10 14.44 -5.09
CA ARG A 168 16.78 15.51 -5.80
C ARG A 168 16.94 16.74 -4.90
N SER A 169 17.68 17.72 -5.36
CA SER A 169 17.97 18.95 -4.58
C SER A 169 16.75 19.85 -4.36
N ASP A 170 15.70 19.69 -5.18
CA ASP A 170 14.43 20.42 -5.09
C ASP A 170 13.33 19.65 -4.35
N ASP A 171 13.64 18.47 -3.84
CA ASP A 171 12.75 17.67 -3.01
C ASP A 171 12.89 18.02 -1.53
N ASP A 172 11.83 17.77 -0.76
CA ASP A 172 11.79 18.00 0.68
C ASP A 172 11.40 16.68 1.39
N VAL A 173 12.20 16.25 2.37
CA VAL A 173 11.95 15.03 3.15
C VAL A 173 11.82 15.40 4.62
N ARG A 174 10.66 15.07 5.18
CA ARG A 174 10.34 15.29 6.60
C ARG A 174 9.99 13.97 7.26
N TRP A 175 10.75 13.63 8.28
CA TRP A 175 10.45 12.53 9.19
C TRP A 175 9.58 13.08 10.32
N CYS A 176 8.27 12.87 10.20
CA CYS A 176 7.27 13.35 11.15
C CYS A 176 7.14 12.41 12.36
N ARG A 177 6.55 12.91 13.43
CA ARG A 177 6.00 12.04 14.47
C ARG A 177 4.65 11.50 13.99
N ALA A 178 4.25 10.33 14.52
CA ALA A 178 3.02 9.68 14.08
C ALA A 178 1.78 10.59 14.24
N GLU A 179 1.68 11.28 15.37
CA GLU A 179 0.59 12.21 15.67
C GLU A 179 0.55 13.48 14.80
N GLU A 180 1.64 13.79 14.08
CA GLU A 180 1.75 14.96 13.22
C GLU A 180 1.50 14.63 11.74
N LEU A 181 1.64 13.38 11.33
CA LEU A 181 1.66 12.96 9.93
C LEU A 181 0.41 13.43 9.16
N VAL A 182 -0.78 13.18 9.72
CA VAL A 182 -2.06 13.57 9.10
C VAL A 182 -2.13 15.09 8.94
N ALA A 183 -1.87 15.84 10.02
CA ALA A 183 -1.95 17.29 10.00
C ALA A 183 -0.94 17.93 9.03
N GLU A 184 0.29 17.41 8.97
CA GLU A 184 1.30 17.87 8.02
C GLU A 184 0.90 17.59 6.57
N THR A 185 0.33 16.41 6.30
CA THR A 185 -0.17 16.05 4.97
C THR A 185 -1.29 17.00 4.53
N GLN A 186 -2.26 17.23 5.41
CA GLN A 186 -3.37 18.14 5.17
C GLN A 186 -2.89 19.59 4.93
N ARG A 187 -1.91 20.05 5.74
CA ARG A 187 -1.33 21.38 5.61
C ARG A 187 -0.62 21.59 4.27
N VAL A 188 0.17 20.59 3.82
CA VAL A 188 0.88 20.68 2.53
C VAL A 188 -0.13 20.65 1.38
N ALA A 189 -1.15 19.79 1.43
CA ALA A 189 -2.21 19.74 0.43
C ALA A 189 -3.02 21.03 0.34
N ALA A 190 -3.32 21.66 1.48
CA ALA A 190 -4.02 22.95 1.52
C ALA A 190 -3.21 24.11 0.94
N HIS A 191 -1.88 24.06 1.07
CA HIS A 191 -0.98 25.08 0.56
C HIS A 191 -0.82 25.01 -0.97
N ASP A 192 -0.90 23.81 -1.55
CA ASP A 192 -0.77 23.60 -3.00
C ASP A 192 -1.89 22.65 -3.51
N PRO A 193 -3.09 23.17 -3.81
CA PRO A 193 -4.20 22.37 -4.32
C PRO A 193 -3.95 21.74 -5.71
N ALA A 194 -2.93 22.20 -6.43
CA ALA A 194 -2.50 21.62 -7.70
C ALA A 194 -1.49 20.49 -7.57
N ALA A 195 -1.03 20.19 -6.35
CA ALA A 195 -0.20 19.02 -6.08
C ALA A 195 -0.98 17.72 -6.28
N TYR A 196 -0.25 16.64 -6.54
CA TYR A 196 -0.76 15.29 -6.43
C TYR A 196 -0.41 14.71 -5.06
N VAL A 197 -1.41 14.24 -4.31
CA VAL A 197 -1.23 13.69 -2.97
C VAL A 197 -1.39 12.18 -3.01
N TRP A 198 -0.35 11.45 -2.66
CA TRP A 198 -0.38 10.02 -2.44
C TRP A 198 -0.18 9.73 -0.94
N PHE A 199 -1.12 9.02 -0.34
CA PHE A 199 -1.06 8.64 1.07
C PHE A 199 -1.30 7.15 1.24
N ALA A 200 -0.44 6.47 2.00
CA ALA A 200 -0.68 5.09 2.42
C ALA A 200 -0.25 4.87 3.87
N GLY A 201 -0.99 4.03 4.61
CA GLY A 201 -0.68 3.74 6.00
C GLY A 201 -1.89 3.24 6.78
N GLU A 202 -2.00 3.63 8.06
CA GLU A 202 -3.11 3.24 8.91
C GLU A 202 -4.46 3.71 8.36
N ALA A 203 -5.47 2.87 8.45
CA ALA A 203 -6.78 3.11 7.82
C ALA A 203 -7.52 4.33 8.37
N ALA A 204 -7.40 4.66 9.66
CA ALA A 204 -8.02 5.86 10.23
C ALA A 204 -7.33 7.13 9.75
N ASP A 205 -5.99 7.13 9.68
CA ASP A 205 -5.19 8.25 9.18
C ASP A 205 -5.49 8.49 7.70
N MET A 206 -5.57 7.43 6.92
CA MET A 206 -5.96 7.49 5.50
C MET A 206 -7.33 8.14 5.32
N ARG A 207 -8.33 7.75 6.11
CA ARG A 207 -9.68 8.34 6.05
C ARG A 207 -9.67 9.82 6.44
N ALA A 208 -8.90 10.19 7.46
CA ALA A 208 -8.78 11.59 7.87
C ALA A 208 -8.17 12.47 6.76
N VAL A 209 -7.07 12.02 6.14
CA VAL A 209 -6.47 12.71 4.99
C VAL A 209 -7.46 12.81 3.83
N ARG A 210 -8.10 11.70 3.44
CA ARG A 210 -9.07 11.63 2.35
C ARG A 210 -10.27 12.55 2.56
N SER A 211 -10.83 12.57 3.78
CA SER A 211 -11.93 13.46 4.14
C SER A 211 -11.57 14.92 3.91
N THR A 212 -10.38 15.35 4.35
CA THR A 212 -9.91 16.71 4.13
C THR A 212 -9.70 17.03 2.66
N LEU A 213 -9.00 16.15 1.91
CA LEU A 213 -8.76 16.38 0.47
C LEU A 213 -10.09 16.55 -0.28
N ARG A 214 -11.07 15.71 0.01
CA ARG A 214 -12.32 15.65 -0.71
C ARG A 214 -13.35 16.68 -0.24
N ARG A 215 -13.66 16.73 1.07
CA ARG A 215 -14.79 17.48 1.62
C ARG A 215 -14.42 18.91 1.97
N GLU A 216 -13.24 19.15 2.50
CA GLU A 216 -12.81 20.48 2.94
C GLU A 216 -12.11 21.24 1.82
N LEU A 217 -11.06 20.65 1.24
CA LEU A 217 -10.27 21.26 0.19
C LEU A 217 -10.88 21.09 -1.22
N ARG A 218 -11.78 20.13 -1.39
CA ARG A 218 -12.45 19.83 -2.67
C ARG A 218 -11.48 19.60 -3.82
N ILE A 219 -10.35 18.95 -3.52
CA ILE A 219 -9.35 18.60 -4.54
C ILE A 219 -9.93 17.48 -5.43
N PRO A 220 -9.86 17.63 -6.77
CA PRO A 220 -10.37 16.62 -7.69
C PRO A 220 -9.76 15.24 -7.46
N THR A 221 -10.54 14.18 -7.63
CA THR A 221 -10.13 12.79 -7.31
C THR A 221 -8.89 12.32 -8.08
N HIS A 222 -8.70 12.77 -9.31
CA HIS A 222 -7.51 12.45 -10.10
C HIS A 222 -6.21 13.09 -9.58
N ARG A 223 -6.28 13.97 -8.56
CA ARG A 223 -5.12 14.61 -7.93
C ARG A 223 -4.73 14.00 -6.59
N TRP A 224 -5.34 12.92 -6.20
CA TRP A 224 -4.92 12.20 -5.01
C TRP A 224 -5.24 10.72 -5.07
N MET A 225 -4.46 9.95 -4.36
CA MET A 225 -4.65 8.53 -4.09
C MET A 225 -4.42 8.29 -2.60
N THR A 226 -5.32 7.58 -1.97
CA THR A 226 -5.21 7.24 -0.54
C THR A 226 -5.53 5.77 -0.35
N MET A 227 -4.69 5.05 0.41
CA MET A 227 -4.86 3.62 0.65
C MET A 227 -4.57 3.26 2.10
N GLY A 228 -5.49 2.54 2.72
CA GLY A 228 -5.28 1.93 4.03
C GLY A 228 -4.50 0.62 3.88
N TYR A 229 -3.24 0.61 4.28
CA TYR A 229 -2.39 -0.57 4.21
C TYR A 229 -2.61 -1.53 5.38
N TRP A 230 -2.95 -0.98 6.53
CA TRP A 230 -3.22 -1.73 7.74
C TRP A 230 -4.27 -1.04 8.62
N ARG A 231 -4.74 -1.74 9.63
CA ARG A 231 -5.70 -1.22 10.60
C ARG A 231 -5.25 -1.58 11.99
N ARG A 232 -5.25 -0.61 12.88
CA ARG A 232 -5.05 -0.83 14.31
C ARG A 232 -6.18 -1.73 14.83
N ASP A 233 -5.84 -2.68 15.70
CA ASP A 233 -6.82 -3.65 16.25
C ASP A 233 -7.60 -4.44 15.18
N SER A 234 -6.91 -4.85 14.08
CA SER A 234 -7.52 -5.53 12.93
C SER A 234 -8.32 -6.78 13.33
N GLU A 235 -7.86 -7.55 14.32
CA GLU A 235 -8.56 -8.75 14.82
C GLU A 235 -9.88 -8.37 15.51
N ARG A 236 -9.85 -7.34 16.35
CA ARG A 236 -11.06 -6.82 17.01
C ARG A 236 -12.05 -6.26 15.99
N TRP A 237 -11.53 -5.58 14.99
CA TRP A 237 -12.35 -5.09 13.89
C TRP A 237 -12.98 -6.23 13.09
N ALA A 238 -12.21 -7.26 12.75
CA ALA A 238 -12.70 -8.44 12.03
C ALA A 238 -13.81 -9.16 12.82
N ALA A 239 -13.61 -9.37 14.12
CA ALA A 239 -14.63 -9.96 14.98
C ALA A 239 -15.94 -9.13 15.01
N ARG A 240 -15.83 -7.79 15.03
CA ARG A 240 -17.02 -6.91 14.97
C ARG A 240 -17.69 -6.93 13.61
N PHE A 241 -16.91 -6.99 12.54
CA PHE A 241 -17.40 -7.10 11.18
C PHE A 241 -18.17 -8.42 10.97
N ASP A 242 -17.63 -9.52 11.45
CA ASP A 242 -18.30 -10.84 11.38
C ASP A 242 -19.57 -10.86 12.24
N ALA A 243 -19.55 -10.24 13.41
CA ALA A 243 -20.73 -10.11 14.29
C ALA A 243 -21.84 -9.24 13.68
N ALA A 244 -21.53 -8.33 12.75
CA ALA A 244 -22.53 -7.52 12.05
C ALA A 244 -23.39 -8.35 11.06
N GLY A 245 -22.95 -9.57 10.75
CA GLY A 245 -23.76 -10.59 10.10
C GLY A 245 -23.98 -10.41 8.60
N PRO A 246 -24.86 -11.22 8.02
CA PRO A 246 -25.06 -11.30 6.57
C PRO A 246 -25.71 -10.04 5.96
N ASP A 247 -26.44 -9.28 6.76
CA ASP A 247 -27.10 -8.07 6.26
C ASP A 247 -26.11 -6.96 5.92
N LEU A 248 -25.01 -6.83 6.68
CA LEU A 248 -23.92 -5.90 6.33
C LEU A 248 -23.24 -6.34 5.03
N ARG A 249 -22.94 -7.62 4.89
CA ARG A 249 -22.29 -8.15 3.67
C ARG A 249 -23.16 -7.89 2.45
N ARG A 250 -24.46 -8.15 2.54
CA ARG A 250 -25.41 -7.85 1.45
C ARG A 250 -25.43 -6.37 1.09
N ALA A 251 -25.49 -5.48 2.07
CA ALA A 251 -25.45 -4.04 1.84
C ALA A 251 -24.14 -3.57 1.19
N ILE A 252 -23.00 -4.17 1.54
CA ILE A 252 -21.72 -3.94 0.88
C ILE A 252 -21.78 -4.39 -0.57
N ASP A 253 -22.26 -5.61 -0.84
CA ASP A 253 -22.38 -6.16 -2.19
C ASP A 253 -23.31 -5.30 -3.06
N GLU A 254 -24.41 -4.80 -2.51
CA GLU A 254 -25.32 -3.86 -3.19
C GLU A 254 -24.62 -2.57 -3.58
N VAL A 255 -23.80 -1.98 -2.70
CA VAL A 255 -23.02 -0.77 -3.03
C VAL A 255 -22.00 -1.07 -4.13
N LEU A 256 -21.29 -2.20 -4.03
CA LEU A 256 -20.27 -2.59 -5.01
C LEU A 256 -20.87 -2.95 -6.38
N ALA A 257 -22.12 -3.41 -6.43
CA ALA A 257 -22.83 -3.72 -7.67
C ALA A 257 -23.37 -2.47 -8.40
N THR A 258 -23.28 -1.28 -7.80
CA THR A 258 -23.74 -0.04 -8.45
C THR A 258 -22.76 0.42 -9.53
N ASP A 259 -23.28 1.01 -10.62
CA ASP A 259 -22.47 1.65 -11.68
C ASP A 259 -22.11 3.10 -11.29
N LEU A 260 -21.63 3.28 -10.08
CA LEU A 260 -21.18 4.56 -9.56
C LEU A 260 -19.67 4.70 -9.73
N ASP A 261 -19.21 5.95 -9.81
CA ASP A 261 -17.78 6.26 -9.69
C ASP A 261 -17.18 5.64 -8.43
N GLU A 262 -15.98 5.07 -8.55
CA GLU A 262 -15.29 4.33 -7.47
C GLU A 262 -15.16 5.17 -6.19
N ALA A 263 -14.96 6.48 -6.32
CA ALA A 263 -14.89 7.38 -5.17
C ALA A 263 -16.24 7.51 -4.46
N VAL A 264 -17.36 7.51 -5.21
CA VAL A 264 -18.72 7.54 -4.64
C VAL A 264 -19.07 6.20 -4.00
N GLN A 265 -18.70 5.08 -4.63
CA GLN A 265 -18.86 3.74 -4.02
C GLN A 265 -18.14 3.66 -2.68
N THR A 266 -16.88 4.11 -2.65
CA THR A 266 -16.08 4.08 -1.43
C THR A 266 -16.69 4.94 -0.31
N ASP A 267 -17.23 6.12 -0.63
CA ASP A 267 -17.93 6.95 0.37
C ASP A 267 -19.15 6.23 0.96
N ARG A 268 -19.96 5.61 0.09
CA ARG A 268 -21.12 4.86 0.54
C ARG A 268 -20.74 3.68 1.44
N LEU A 269 -19.63 3.01 1.12
CA LEU A 269 -19.09 1.94 1.96
C LEU A 269 -18.61 2.49 3.31
N GLU A 270 -17.92 3.63 3.32
CA GLU A 270 -17.50 4.28 4.56
C GLU A 270 -18.70 4.71 5.41
N ASP A 271 -19.71 5.34 4.82
CA ASP A 271 -20.94 5.73 5.53
C ASP A 271 -21.66 4.49 6.10
N LEU A 272 -21.81 3.41 5.33
CA LEU A 272 -22.39 2.15 5.77
C LEU A 272 -21.62 1.52 6.93
N LEU A 273 -20.29 1.53 6.89
CA LEU A 273 -19.44 1.02 7.96
C LEU A 273 -19.51 1.91 9.21
N ALA A 274 -19.60 3.24 9.03
CA ALA A 274 -19.75 4.21 10.11
C ALA A 274 -21.06 4.00 10.88
N GLU A 275 -22.18 3.84 10.17
CA GLU A 275 -23.50 3.55 10.77
C GLU A 275 -23.49 2.28 11.63
N ARG A 276 -22.63 1.33 11.31
CA ARG A 276 -22.46 0.07 12.07
C ARG A 276 -21.33 0.17 13.11
N GLY A 277 -20.72 1.35 13.28
CA GLY A 277 -19.61 1.57 14.20
C GLY A 277 -18.35 0.77 13.84
N LEU A 278 -18.12 0.51 12.55
CA LEU A 278 -17.00 -0.29 12.02
C LEU A 278 -15.92 0.58 11.36
N LEU A 279 -16.00 1.89 11.48
CA LEU A 279 -14.94 2.82 11.07
C LEU A 279 -13.94 3.07 12.18
#